data_00dd48d53f6a880ff43672e148b519d3
#
_entry.id   00dd48d53f6a880ff43672e148b519d3
#
_cell.length_a   1.000
_cell.length_b   1.000
_cell.length_c   1.000
_cell.angle_alpha   90.00
_cell.angle_beta   90.00
_cell.angle_gamma   90.00
#
_symmetry.space_group_name_H-M   'P 1'
#
loop_
_entity.id
_entity.type
_entity.pdbx_description
1 polymer ?
#
loop_
_entity_poly.entity_id
_entity_poly.type
_entity_poly.pdbx_seq_one_letter_code
_entity_poly.pdbx_strand_id
1 'polypeptide(L)'
;MDSRVSSTTSNGETKAAYPVMEKAKGEGTLERGHWNNKMEFVLSVAGEIIGLGNVWRFPYLCYKNGGGAFFIPYLIFLFTCGIPVFLLETALGQYTSQGGVTAWRKICPIFEEYCVEFQRTNGSLNVTSENATSPVIEFWERRVLKISDGIHDLGALRWELALCLLVAWVICYFCIWKGVKSTGKVVYFTATFPYLMLVVLLIRGVTLPGAAQGIQFYLYPNLTRLWDPQVWMDAGTQIFFSFAICLGCLTALGSYNKYHNNCYRDCIALCFLNSGTSFVAGFAIFSVLGFMSQEQGVPISEVAESGPGLAFIAYPRAVVMLPFSPLWACCFFFMVVLLGLDSQFVCVESLVTALVDMYPHIFRKKNRRELLILGVSVTSFFVGLVMLTEGGMYVFQLFDYYAASGMCLLFVAIFESLCVAWVYGAGRFYNNIEDMIGYRPWPLIKYCWLFLTPAVCTATFLFSLIKYTPLTYNKKYTYPWWGDALGWFLALSSMVCIPAWSFYKLGTLKGSLKERIGQLMCPAEDLPGWNRAEPSAPATPRTSLLILTELESHC
;
A
#
# COMPACT_ATOMS: atom_id res chain seq x y z
N MET A 1 1.02 39.09 -55.31
CA MET A 1 -0.40 38.91 -55.58
C MET A 1 -0.96 38.15 -54.38
N ASP A 2 -1.27 38.85 -53.37
CA ASP A 2 -2.51 39.36 -52.80
C ASP A 2 -3.74 38.48 -53.02
N SER A 3 -4.29 37.98 -51.94
CA SER A 3 -5.67 38.15 -51.61
C SER A 3 -5.91 37.87 -50.12
N ARG A 4 -6.14 39.00 -49.41
CA ARG A 4 -6.85 39.07 -48.15
C ARG A 4 -8.30 38.59 -48.29
N VAL A 5 -8.84 37.91 -47.31
CA VAL A 5 -10.23 38.07 -46.91
C VAL A 5 -10.31 38.13 -45.40
N SER A 6 -11.06 39.14 -44.94
CA SER A 6 -11.19 39.65 -43.59
C SER A 6 -12.28 38.95 -42.78
N SER A 7 -12.05 38.95 -41.46
CA SER A 7 -12.94 39.26 -40.34
C SER A 7 -14.21 38.43 -40.10
N THR A 8 -14.32 37.90 -38.91
CA THR A 8 -15.35 38.37 -37.96
C THR A 8 -14.96 37.98 -36.52
N THR A 9 -15.01 38.98 -35.67
CA THR A 9 -14.89 38.96 -34.21
C THR A 9 -16.08 38.26 -33.57
N SER A 10 -15.85 37.34 -32.65
CA SER A 10 -16.76 37.09 -31.54
C SER A 10 -15.95 36.70 -30.31
N ASN A 11 -16.30 37.31 -29.19
CA ASN A 11 -15.71 37.19 -27.86
C ASN A 11 -15.52 35.74 -27.41
N GLY A 12 -14.29 35.34 -27.11
CA GLY A 12 -13.97 34.11 -26.47
C GLY A 12 -12.66 34.25 -25.71
N GLU A 13 -12.73 34.11 -24.42
CA GLU A 13 -11.61 34.17 -23.49
C GLU A 13 -10.44 33.33 -23.99
N THR A 14 -9.32 33.97 -24.27
CA THR A 14 -8.05 33.36 -24.58
C THR A 14 -7.52 32.71 -23.32
N LYS A 15 -7.80 31.41 -23.13
CA LYS A 15 -7.01 30.57 -22.22
C LYS A 15 -5.58 30.56 -22.74
N ALA A 16 -4.69 31.20 -22.02
CA ALA A 16 -3.25 31.17 -22.30
C ALA A 16 -2.76 29.71 -22.39
N ALA A 17 -2.36 29.32 -23.59
CA ALA A 17 -1.66 28.08 -23.82
C ALA A 17 -0.28 28.19 -23.13
N TYR A 18 -0.06 27.39 -22.12
CA TYR A 18 1.23 27.33 -21.44
C TYR A 18 2.29 26.77 -22.38
N PRO A 19 3.48 27.40 -22.45
CA PRO A 19 4.58 26.80 -23.18
C PRO A 19 4.99 25.51 -22.47
N VAL A 20 4.75 24.37 -23.14
CA VAL A 20 5.38 23.10 -22.79
C VAL A 20 6.87 23.32 -23.02
N MET A 21 7.64 23.38 -21.93
CA MET A 21 9.09 23.35 -22.03
C MET A 21 9.48 22.05 -22.72
N GLU A 22 9.83 22.13 -23.99
CA GLU A 22 10.48 21.06 -24.74
C GLU A 22 11.83 20.80 -24.10
N LYS A 23 11.90 19.80 -23.20
CA LYS A 23 13.18 19.28 -22.71
C LYS A 23 13.95 18.77 -23.92
N ALA A 24 15.16 19.26 -24.11
CA ALA A 24 16.08 18.81 -25.14
C ALA A 24 16.07 17.26 -25.22
N LYS A 25 15.51 16.73 -26.29
CA LYS A 25 15.46 15.30 -26.57
C LYS A 25 16.88 14.82 -26.83
N GLY A 26 17.48 14.17 -25.84
CA GLY A 26 18.65 13.33 -26.12
C GLY A 26 18.22 12.22 -27.09
N GLU A 27 18.87 12.12 -28.23
CA GLU A 27 18.59 11.11 -29.25
C GLU A 27 18.47 9.72 -28.63
N GLY A 28 17.30 9.09 -28.73
CA GLY A 28 17.06 7.70 -28.35
C GLY A 28 16.34 7.44 -27.03
N THR A 29 15.87 8.47 -26.30
CA THR A 29 15.10 8.28 -25.08
C THR A 29 13.59 8.28 -25.36
N LEU A 30 12.89 7.19 -24.98
CA LEU A 30 11.43 7.08 -25.14
C LEU A 30 10.70 8.01 -24.15
N GLU A 31 9.59 8.61 -24.60
CA GLU A 31 8.74 9.42 -23.75
C GLU A 31 8.05 8.55 -22.68
N ARG A 32 7.80 9.16 -21.50
CA ARG A 32 7.06 8.52 -20.41
C ARG A 32 5.59 8.32 -20.83
N GLY A 33 5.05 7.11 -20.58
CA GLY A 33 3.64 6.83 -20.82
C GLY A 33 2.73 7.60 -19.87
N HIS A 34 1.50 7.85 -20.31
CA HIS A 34 0.42 8.39 -19.51
C HIS A 34 -0.81 7.49 -19.62
N TRP A 35 -1.72 7.53 -18.64
CA TRP A 35 -3.01 6.87 -18.72
C TRP A 35 -3.80 7.39 -19.92
N ASN A 36 -4.40 6.48 -20.69
CA ASN A 36 -5.23 6.88 -21.83
C ASN A 36 -6.54 7.50 -21.34
N ASN A 37 -7.12 6.93 -20.29
CA ASN A 37 -8.38 7.35 -19.69
C ASN A 37 -8.25 7.48 -18.18
N LYS A 38 -9.08 8.37 -17.59
CA LYS A 38 -9.22 8.51 -16.14
C LYS A 38 -9.65 7.20 -15.47
N MET A 39 -10.50 6.41 -16.12
CA MET A 39 -10.97 5.12 -15.59
C MET A 39 -9.85 4.10 -15.45
N GLU A 40 -8.84 4.12 -16.33
CA GLU A 40 -7.67 3.24 -16.20
C GLU A 40 -6.90 3.55 -14.91
N PHE A 41 -6.74 4.82 -14.56
CA PHE A 41 -6.13 5.23 -13.30
C PHE A 41 -6.97 4.77 -12.09
N VAL A 42 -8.27 5.13 -12.08
CA VAL A 42 -9.16 4.81 -10.95
C VAL A 42 -9.23 3.29 -10.72
N LEU A 43 -9.36 2.50 -11.79
CA LEU A 43 -9.41 1.05 -11.68
C LEU A 43 -8.05 0.43 -11.29
N SER A 44 -6.93 0.98 -11.77
CA SER A 44 -5.60 0.49 -11.37
C SER A 44 -5.32 0.75 -9.91
N VAL A 45 -5.69 1.92 -9.39
CA VAL A 45 -5.59 2.21 -7.96
C VAL A 45 -6.60 1.38 -7.16
N ALA A 46 -7.84 1.22 -7.66
CA ALA A 46 -8.82 0.36 -7.02
C ALA A 46 -8.35 -1.10 -6.95
N GLY A 47 -7.75 -1.64 -8.02
CA GLY A 47 -7.19 -2.99 -8.04
C GLY A 47 -6.03 -3.17 -7.06
N GLU A 48 -5.20 -2.13 -6.86
CA GLU A 48 -4.14 -2.16 -5.85
C GLU A 48 -4.68 -2.18 -4.43
N ILE A 49 -5.56 -1.22 -4.10
CA ILE A 49 -6.04 -1.06 -2.73
C ILE A 49 -7.12 -2.06 -2.33
N ILE A 50 -7.91 -2.55 -3.30
CA ILE A 50 -8.96 -3.54 -3.07
C ILE A 50 -8.41 -4.93 -3.38
N GLY A 51 -7.62 -5.41 -2.47
CA GLY A 51 -6.91 -6.67 -2.57
C GLY A 51 -7.25 -7.66 -1.46
N LEU A 52 -6.33 -8.55 -1.20
CA LEU A 52 -6.40 -9.51 -0.10
C LEU A 52 -6.52 -8.85 1.27
N GLY A 53 -6.01 -7.61 1.41
CA GLY A 53 -6.13 -6.80 2.62
C GLY A 53 -7.58 -6.55 3.06
N ASN A 54 -8.51 -6.41 2.12
CA ASN A 54 -9.92 -6.16 2.39
C ASN A 54 -10.71 -7.43 2.64
N VAL A 55 -10.48 -8.45 1.81
CA VAL A 55 -11.27 -9.68 1.80
C VAL A 55 -10.77 -10.66 2.85
N TRP A 56 -9.49 -10.63 3.16
CA TRP A 56 -8.85 -11.56 4.09
C TRP A 56 -8.38 -10.88 5.39
N ARG A 57 -7.49 -9.86 5.29
CA ARG A 57 -6.81 -9.30 6.46
C ARG A 57 -7.74 -8.50 7.36
N PHE A 58 -8.61 -7.67 6.79
CA PHE A 58 -9.53 -6.86 7.56
C PHE A 58 -10.52 -7.68 8.41
N PRO A 59 -11.26 -8.68 7.85
CA PRO A 59 -12.12 -9.51 8.66
C PRO A 59 -11.37 -10.32 9.72
N TYR A 60 -10.17 -10.82 9.40
CA TYR A 60 -9.31 -11.50 10.34
C TYR A 60 -8.95 -10.60 11.54
N LEU A 61 -8.56 -9.36 11.29
CA LEU A 61 -8.25 -8.41 12.36
C LEU A 61 -9.48 -8.02 13.18
N CYS A 62 -10.64 -7.85 12.55
CA CYS A 62 -11.90 -7.67 13.27
C CYS A 62 -12.20 -8.86 14.18
N TYR A 63 -12.02 -10.09 13.68
CA TYR A 63 -12.23 -11.31 14.46
C TYR A 63 -11.25 -11.40 15.64
N LYS A 64 -9.97 -11.17 15.40
CA LYS A 64 -8.90 -11.16 16.42
C LYS A 64 -9.17 -10.16 17.53
N ASN A 65 -9.67 -8.98 17.17
CA ASN A 65 -9.81 -7.84 18.07
C ASN A 65 -11.21 -7.69 18.67
N GLY A 66 -12.08 -8.70 18.58
CA GLY A 66 -13.38 -8.73 19.25
C GLY A 66 -14.49 -7.99 18.51
N GLY A 67 -14.49 -8.01 17.19
CA GLY A 67 -15.59 -7.53 16.36
C GLY A 67 -15.67 -6.01 16.25
N GLY A 68 -16.84 -5.44 16.54
CA GLY A 68 -17.18 -4.04 16.30
C GLY A 68 -16.28 -3.00 16.99
N ALA A 69 -15.59 -3.34 18.06
CA ALA A 69 -14.66 -2.44 18.73
C ALA A 69 -13.49 -2.01 17.82
N PHE A 70 -13.08 -2.88 16.89
CA PHE A 70 -12.01 -2.61 15.93
C PHE A 70 -12.33 -1.44 14.98
N PHE A 71 -13.62 -1.16 14.72
CA PHE A 71 -14.01 -0.05 13.83
C PHE A 71 -13.63 1.31 14.37
N ILE A 72 -13.60 1.51 15.69
CA ILE A 72 -13.31 2.82 16.27
C ILE A 72 -11.88 3.27 15.93
N PRO A 73 -10.82 2.53 16.30
CA PRO A 73 -9.47 2.89 15.89
C PRO A 73 -9.29 2.86 14.37
N TYR A 74 -9.92 1.93 13.64
CA TYR A 74 -9.86 1.87 12.19
C TYR A 74 -10.37 3.17 11.54
N LEU A 75 -11.53 3.70 11.96
CA LEU A 75 -12.06 4.96 11.43
C LEU A 75 -11.19 6.16 11.82
N ILE A 76 -10.63 6.18 13.02
CA ILE A 76 -9.71 7.24 13.44
C ILE A 76 -8.49 7.26 12.51
N PHE A 77 -7.84 6.13 12.30
CA PHE A 77 -6.72 6.03 11.36
C PHE A 77 -7.12 6.33 9.91
N LEU A 78 -8.31 5.92 9.48
CA LEU A 78 -8.81 6.24 8.14
C LEU A 78 -8.87 7.74 7.90
N PHE A 79 -9.47 8.51 8.81
CA PHE A 79 -9.67 9.95 8.62
C PHE A 79 -8.42 10.78 8.96
N THR A 80 -7.60 10.36 9.91
CA THR A 80 -6.41 11.11 10.33
C THR A 80 -5.15 10.79 9.53
N CYS A 81 -5.03 9.57 9.02
CA CYS A 81 -3.85 9.06 8.32
C CYS A 81 -4.20 8.57 6.92
N GLY A 82 -5.12 7.63 6.79
CA GLY A 82 -5.41 6.93 5.53
C GLY A 82 -5.74 7.89 4.39
N ILE A 83 -6.82 8.65 4.50
CA ILE A 83 -7.23 9.61 3.47
C ILE A 83 -6.18 10.72 3.25
N PRO A 84 -5.61 11.34 4.30
CA PRO A 84 -4.60 12.38 4.12
C PRO A 84 -3.32 11.89 3.43
N VAL A 85 -2.75 10.77 3.85
CA VAL A 85 -1.51 10.25 3.26
C VAL A 85 -1.75 9.71 1.86
N PHE A 86 -2.87 9.04 1.62
CA PHE A 86 -3.27 8.59 0.29
C PHE A 86 -3.35 9.74 -0.73
N LEU A 87 -3.96 10.86 -0.32
CA LEU A 87 -4.00 12.07 -1.15
C LEU A 87 -2.61 12.68 -1.34
N LEU A 88 -1.79 12.70 -0.29
CA LEU A 88 -0.43 13.20 -0.32
C LEU A 88 0.40 12.48 -1.38
N GLU A 89 0.46 11.16 -1.34
CA GLU A 89 1.24 10.34 -2.29
C GLU A 89 0.72 10.46 -3.72
N THR A 90 -0.60 10.39 -3.91
CA THR A 90 -1.19 10.51 -5.26
C THR A 90 -0.96 11.89 -5.86
N ALA A 91 -1.11 12.95 -5.06
CA ALA A 91 -0.87 14.33 -5.50
C ALA A 91 0.62 14.58 -5.76
N LEU A 92 1.50 13.99 -4.92
CA LEU A 92 2.95 14.06 -5.10
C LEU A 92 3.38 13.46 -6.44
N GLY A 93 2.90 12.26 -6.76
CA GLY A 93 3.19 11.59 -8.03
C GLY A 93 2.66 12.39 -9.23
N GLN A 94 1.42 12.88 -9.16
CA GLN A 94 0.80 13.68 -10.21
C GLN A 94 1.51 15.02 -10.44
N TYR A 95 1.89 15.72 -9.37
CA TYR A 95 2.59 16.99 -9.43
C TYR A 95 3.99 16.88 -10.02
N THR A 96 4.77 15.92 -9.55
CA THR A 96 6.16 15.73 -10.00
C THR A 96 6.28 14.98 -11.33
N SER A 97 5.23 14.24 -11.74
CA SER A 97 5.24 13.32 -12.88
C SER A 97 6.43 12.33 -12.83
N GLN A 98 6.80 11.89 -11.63
CA GLN A 98 7.89 10.94 -11.37
C GLN A 98 7.42 9.81 -10.44
N GLY A 99 8.10 8.66 -10.49
CA GLY A 99 7.90 7.57 -9.55
C GLY A 99 8.41 7.90 -8.14
N GLY A 100 8.10 7.04 -7.16
CA GLY A 100 8.29 7.30 -5.74
C GLY A 100 9.65 7.92 -5.37
N VAL A 101 10.76 7.24 -5.67
CA VAL A 101 12.11 7.71 -5.28
C VAL A 101 12.46 9.07 -5.88
N THR A 102 12.20 9.27 -7.18
CA THR A 102 12.53 10.52 -7.88
C THR A 102 11.57 11.66 -7.54
N ALA A 103 10.32 11.37 -7.20
CA ALA A 103 9.36 12.37 -6.73
C ALA A 103 9.80 12.97 -5.40
N TRP A 104 10.20 12.15 -4.46
CA TRP A 104 10.72 12.58 -3.15
C TRP A 104 11.99 13.40 -3.28
N ARG A 105 12.95 12.98 -4.13
CA ARG A 105 14.15 13.73 -4.41
C ARG A 105 13.92 15.13 -4.97
N LYS A 106 12.86 15.34 -5.74
CA LYS A 106 12.50 16.66 -6.30
C LYS A 106 11.90 17.60 -5.27
N ILE A 107 11.15 17.10 -4.32
CA ILE A 107 10.47 17.90 -3.29
C ILE A 107 11.40 18.17 -2.11
N CYS A 108 12.07 17.14 -1.63
CA CYS A 108 12.98 17.24 -0.50
C CYS A 108 14.16 16.28 -0.68
N PRO A 109 15.30 16.75 -1.19
CA PRO A 109 16.48 15.91 -1.47
C PRO A 109 17.09 15.23 -0.25
N ILE A 110 16.72 15.63 0.97
CA ILE A 110 17.20 15.02 2.21
C ILE A 110 16.57 13.65 2.47
N PHE A 111 15.37 13.38 1.90
CA PHE A 111 14.64 12.13 2.07
C PHE A 111 14.58 11.37 0.73
N GLU A 112 15.50 10.43 0.55
CA GLU A 112 15.51 9.49 -0.58
C GLU A 112 15.45 8.07 -0.02
N GLU A 113 14.45 7.29 -0.46
CA GLU A 113 14.19 5.95 0.07
C GLU A 113 14.95 4.90 -0.74
N TYR A 114 15.68 4.01 -0.05
CA TYR A 114 16.37 2.86 -0.63
C TYR A 114 15.98 1.58 0.12
N CYS A 115 15.47 0.59 -0.61
CA CYS A 115 15.26 -0.75 -0.10
C CYS A 115 16.40 -1.69 -0.48
N VAL A 116 16.90 -2.47 0.48
CA VAL A 116 17.86 -3.57 0.23
C VAL A 116 17.41 -4.83 0.97
N GLU A 117 17.40 -5.93 0.24
CA GLU A 117 16.93 -7.26 0.59
C GLU A 117 18.05 -8.15 1.16
N PHE A 118 17.79 -9.02 2.18
CA PHE A 118 18.72 -10.11 2.53
C PHE A 118 18.07 -11.40 3.10
N GLN A 119 18.79 -12.53 2.98
CA GLN A 119 18.35 -13.93 3.11
C GLN A 119 18.94 -14.74 4.30
N ARG A 120 18.15 -15.59 4.92
CA ARG A 120 18.13 -17.03 5.31
C ARG A 120 19.16 -17.66 6.31
N THR A 121 18.77 -18.64 7.21
CA THR A 121 18.63 -20.11 7.11
C THR A 121 18.36 -20.88 8.44
N ASN A 122 17.57 -21.88 8.35
CA ASN A 122 17.25 -23.23 8.87
C ASN A 122 17.65 -23.78 10.28
N GLY A 123 16.71 -24.48 10.91
CA GLY A 123 16.61 -25.92 11.15
C GLY A 123 16.01 -26.47 12.45
N SER A 124 14.93 -27.18 12.33
CA SER A 124 14.39 -28.46 12.87
C SER A 124 13.96 -28.68 14.36
N LEU A 125 12.79 -29.10 14.53
CA LEU A 125 11.92 -30.23 14.91
C LEU A 125 11.72 -30.56 16.42
N ASN A 126 10.50 -30.69 16.93
CA ASN A 126 9.74 -31.91 17.23
C ASN A 126 8.39 -31.68 17.94
N VAL A 127 7.49 -32.64 17.73
CA VAL A 127 6.02 -32.60 17.89
C VAL A 127 5.55 -33.19 19.22
N THR A 128 4.41 -32.75 19.75
CA THR A 128 3.38 -33.62 20.37
C THR A 128 1.99 -32.98 20.32
N SER A 129 1.01 -33.81 20.03
CA SER A 129 -0.38 -33.48 19.75
C SER A 129 -1.24 -33.41 20.99
N GLU A 130 -2.20 -32.45 20.99
CA GLU A 130 -3.54 -32.63 21.57
C GLU A 130 -4.45 -31.54 21.00
N ASN A 131 -5.36 -31.93 20.12
CA ASN A 131 -6.75 -31.48 19.95
C ASN A 131 -7.23 -31.71 18.52
N ALA A 132 -8.41 -32.32 18.37
CA ALA A 132 -9.05 -32.57 17.10
C ALA A 132 -9.30 -31.27 16.35
N THR A 133 -8.63 -31.09 15.23
CA THR A 133 -8.78 -29.93 14.33
C THR A 133 -9.85 -30.18 13.28
N SER A 134 -10.54 -29.11 12.84
CA SER A 134 -11.51 -29.19 11.74
C SER A 134 -10.89 -29.81 10.47
N PRO A 135 -11.59 -30.66 9.72
CA PRO A 135 -11.06 -31.29 8.50
C PRO A 135 -10.51 -30.30 7.47
N VAL A 136 -11.05 -29.07 7.44
CA VAL A 136 -10.59 -28.01 6.54
C VAL A 136 -9.23 -27.45 7.00
N ILE A 137 -9.06 -27.27 8.31
CA ILE A 137 -7.79 -26.81 8.89
C ILE A 137 -6.71 -27.87 8.68
N GLU A 138 -7.06 -29.15 8.93
CA GLU A 138 -6.14 -30.27 8.73
C GLU A 138 -5.74 -30.42 7.25
N PHE A 139 -6.67 -30.24 6.31
CA PHE A 139 -6.37 -30.22 4.87
C PHE A 139 -5.45 -29.06 4.51
N TRP A 140 -5.70 -27.85 5.04
CA TRP A 140 -4.88 -26.66 4.83
C TRP A 140 -3.46 -26.88 5.36
N GLU A 141 -3.32 -27.26 6.63
CA GLU A 141 -2.02 -27.40 7.28
C GLU A 141 -1.23 -28.62 6.78
N ARG A 142 -1.88 -29.80 6.65
CA ARG A 142 -1.18 -31.06 6.35
C ARG A 142 -1.08 -31.38 4.86
N ARG A 143 -2.07 -31.01 4.02
CA ARG A 143 -2.05 -31.32 2.59
C ARG A 143 -1.53 -30.17 1.74
N VAL A 144 -1.97 -28.94 2.00
CA VAL A 144 -1.58 -27.78 1.22
C VAL A 144 -0.22 -27.27 1.66
N LEU A 145 -0.07 -26.90 2.92
CA LEU A 145 1.17 -26.34 3.46
C LEU A 145 2.19 -27.42 3.81
N LYS A 146 1.76 -28.56 4.34
CA LYS A 146 2.60 -29.55 5.06
C LYS A 146 3.46 -28.86 6.12
N ILE A 147 2.82 -28.02 6.93
CA ILE A 147 3.51 -27.12 7.84
C ILE A 147 4.43 -27.89 8.78
N SER A 148 5.67 -27.42 8.91
CA SER A 148 6.66 -27.96 9.84
C SER A 148 6.43 -27.43 11.27
N ASP A 149 7.20 -27.94 12.23
CA ASP A 149 7.05 -27.57 13.64
C ASP A 149 7.59 -26.16 13.98
N GLY A 150 8.19 -25.45 13.02
CA GLY A 150 8.68 -24.10 13.25
C GLY A 150 9.54 -23.54 12.12
N ILE A 151 9.90 -22.27 12.24
CA ILE A 151 10.76 -21.55 11.27
C ILE A 151 12.16 -22.19 11.13
N HIS A 152 12.58 -22.97 12.09
CA HIS A 152 13.87 -23.63 12.11
C HIS A 152 13.92 -24.88 11.22
N ASP A 153 12.77 -25.45 10.85
CA ASP A 153 12.66 -26.53 9.89
C ASP A 153 11.92 -26.07 8.63
N LEU A 154 12.68 -25.70 7.62
CA LEU A 154 12.10 -25.29 6.35
C LEU A 154 11.60 -26.48 5.52
N GLY A 155 12.02 -27.70 5.85
CA GLY A 155 11.61 -28.91 5.15
C GLY A 155 11.82 -28.88 3.64
N ALA A 156 11.02 -29.64 2.92
CA ALA A 156 11.10 -29.76 1.48
C ALA A 156 10.34 -28.63 0.76
N LEU A 157 10.82 -28.27 -0.44
CA LEU A 157 10.11 -27.34 -1.31
C LEU A 157 8.83 -28.00 -1.88
N ARG A 158 7.70 -27.30 -1.77
CA ARG A 158 6.42 -27.71 -2.36
C ARG A 158 6.41 -27.39 -3.85
N TRP A 159 6.81 -28.35 -4.68
CA TRP A 159 6.91 -28.16 -6.14
C TRP A 159 5.58 -27.77 -6.80
N GLU A 160 4.44 -28.25 -6.27
CA GLU A 160 3.09 -27.87 -6.74
C GLU A 160 2.85 -26.37 -6.59
N LEU A 161 3.18 -25.82 -5.42
CA LEU A 161 3.06 -24.38 -5.14
C LEU A 161 4.11 -23.57 -5.91
N ALA A 162 5.33 -24.11 -6.07
CA ALA A 162 6.37 -23.46 -6.87
C ALA A 162 5.96 -23.31 -8.35
N LEU A 163 5.26 -24.31 -8.91
CA LEU A 163 4.71 -24.22 -10.26
C LEU A 163 3.62 -23.14 -10.35
N CYS A 164 2.73 -23.05 -9.34
CA CYS A 164 1.72 -22.00 -9.27
C CYS A 164 2.37 -20.61 -9.19
N LEU A 165 3.42 -20.44 -8.38
CA LEU A 165 4.17 -19.19 -8.28
C LEU A 165 4.83 -18.83 -9.61
N LEU A 166 5.41 -19.81 -10.32
CA LEU A 166 5.97 -19.59 -11.66
C LEU A 166 4.91 -19.08 -12.64
N VAL A 167 3.73 -19.71 -12.66
CA VAL A 167 2.61 -19.27 -13.51
C VAL A 167 2.17 -17.85 -13.16
N ALA A 168 2.07 -17.51 -11.86
CA ALA A 168 1.73 -16.16 -11.41
C ALA A 168 2.75 -15.11 -11.89
N TRP A 169 4.05 -15.39 -11.78
CA TRP A 169 5.10 -14.50 -12.28
C TRP A 169 5.13 -14.38 -13.82
N VAL A 170 4.85 -15.44 -14.55
CA VAL A 170 4.70 -15.40 -16.01
C VAL A 170 3.52 -14.52 -16.40
N ILE A 171 2.36 -14.67 -15.76
CA ILE A 171 1.20 -13.81 -16.00
C ILE A 171 1.54 -12.35 -15.66
N CYS A 172 2.14 -12.10 -14.50
CA CYS A 172 2.57 -10.77 -14.08
C CYS A 172 3.47 -10.11 -15.13
N TYR A 173 4.53 -10.81 -15.58
CA TYR A 173 5.44 -10.32 -16.60
C TYR A 173 4.71 -9.88 -17.88
N PHE A 174 3.83 -10.73 -18.43
CA PHE A 174 3.10 -10.41 -19.66
C PHE A 174 2.06 -9.30 -19.49
N CYS A 175 1.51 -9.12 -18.28
CA CYS A 175 0.57 -8.04 -18.00
C CYS A 175 1.25 -6.67 -17.96
N ILE A 176 2.49 -6.59 -17.45
CA ILE A 176 3.17 -5.31 -17.22
C ILE A 176 4.26 -4.99 -18.27
N TRP A 177 4.67 -5.92 -19.11
CA TRP A 177 5.83 -5.77 -20.01
C TRP A 177 5.75 -4.56 -20.95
N LYS A 178 4.54 -4.17 -21.39
CA LYS A 178 4.31 -2.96 -22.21
C LYS A 178 3.97 -1.71 -21.38
N GLY A 179 4.04 -1.80 -20.05
CA GLY A 179 3.76 -0.72 -19.13
C GLY A 179 2.27 -0.42 -18.97
N VAL A 180 1.98 0.77 -18.45
CA VAL A 180 0.65 1.25 -18.05
C VAL A 180 -0.47 0.98 -19.07
N LYS A 181 -0.15 1.03 -20.36
CA LYS A 181 -1.11 0.75 -21.45
C LYS A 181 -1.59 -0.71 -21.49
N SER A 182 -0.75 -1.65 -21.03
CA SER A 182 -1.12 -3.07 -20.96
C SER A 182 -1.89 -3.32 -19.68
N THR A 183 -1.37 -2.86 -18.56
CA THR A 183 -1.98 -2.99 -17.23
C THR A 183 -3.39 -2.41 -17.20
N GLY A 184 -3.60 -1.19 -17.72
CA GLY A 184 -4.89 -0.52 -17.72
C GLY A 184 -6.01 -1.29 -18.44
N LYS A 185 -5.70 -2.15 -19.41
CA LYS A 185 -6.71 -2.98 -20.08
C LYS A 185 -7.08 -4.24 -19.28
N VAL A 186 -6.10 -4.84 -18.63
CA VAL A 186 -6.29 -6.05 -17.81
C VAL A 186 -7.13 -5.72 -16.58
N VAL A 187 -6.86 -4.57 -15.96
CA VAL A 187 -7.49 -4.13 -14.72
C VAL A 187 -9.02 -3.97 -14.85
N TYR A 188 -9.58 -3.69 -16.03
CA TYR A 188 -11.04 -3.69 -16.21
C TYR A 188 -11.69 -5.02 -15.81
N PHE A 189 -11.05 -6.13 -16.10
CA PHE A 189 -11.58 -7.44 -15.75
C PHE A 189 -11.17 -7.84 -14.33
N THR A 190 -9.89 -7.70 -13.98
CA THR A 190 -9.34 -8.16 -12.69
C THR A 190 -9.91 -7.40 -11.51
N ALA A 191 -10.20 -6.10 -11.64
CA ALA A 191 -10.80 -5.31 -10.58
C ALA A 191 -12.34 -5.49 -10.47
N THR A 192 -13.07 -5.82 -11.53
CA THR A 192 -14.54 -5.90 -11.47
C THR A 192 -15.07 -7.28 -11.09
N PHE A 193 -14.42 -8.35 -11.53
CA PHE A 193 -14.85 -9.73 -11.24
C PHE A 193 -14.93 -10.05 -9.73
N PRO A 194 -13.96 -9.62 -8.88
CA PRO A 194 -14.05 -9.84 -7.44
C PRO A 194 -15.29 -9.26 -6.78
N TYR A 195 -15.77 -8.10 -7.22
CA TYR A 195 -17.00 -7.51 -6.68
C TYR A 195 -18.23 -8.36 -6.96
N LEU A 196 -18.32 -8.90 -8.17
CA LEU A 196 -19.43 -9.80 -8.53
C LEU A 196 -19.44 -11.01 -7.58
N MET A 197 -18.30 -11.62 -7.36
CA MET A 197 -18.16 -12.78 -6.47
C MET A 197 -18.44 -12.42 -5.01
N LEU A 198 -17.95 -11.26 -4.54
CA LEU A 198 -18.21 -10.80 -3.17
C LEU A 198 -19.72 -10.60 -2.92
N VAL A 199 -20.46 -10.05 -3.89
CA VAL A 199 -21.92 -9.91 -3.80
C VAL A 199 -22.61 -11.27 -3.71
N VAL A 200 -22.21 -12.24 -4.52
CA VAL A 200 -22.76 -13.62 -4.47
C VAL A 200 -22.50 -14.25 -3.11
N LEU A 201 -21.27 -14.16 -2.59
CA LEU A 201 -20.89 -14.70 -1.28
C LEU A 201 -21.65 -14.00 -0.14
N LEU A 202 -21.85 -12.68 -0.23
CA LEU A 202 -22.63 -11.91 0.74
C LEU A 202 -24.08 -12.36 0.78
N ILE A 203 -24.75 -12.43 -0.38
CA ILE A 203 -26.15 -12.87 -0.47
C ILE A 203 -26.30 -14.27 0.13
N ARG A 204 -25.38 -15.18 -0.21
CA ARG A 204 -25.40 -16.53 0.35
C ARG A 204 -25.12 -16.56 1.84
N GLY A 205 -24.08 -15.85 2.29
CA GLY A 205 -23.69 -15.77 3.71
C GLY A 205 -24.87 -15.32 4.59
N VAL A 206 -25.52 -14.22 4.23
CA VAL A 206 -26.65 -13.65 5.01
C VAL A 206 -27.87 -14.56 5.03
N THR A 207 -28.08 -15.42 4.03
CA THR A 207 -29.20 -16.37 3.98
C THR A 207 -28.97 -17.66 4.77
N LEU A 208 -27.78 -17.87 5.33
CA LEU A 208 -27.47 -19.05 6.15
C LEU A 208 -28.10 -18.97 7.55
N PRO A 209 -28.53 -20.11 8.12
CA PRO A 209 -29.01 -20.15 9.50
C PRO A 209 -27.84 -19.77 10.45
N GLY A 210 -28.11 -18.95 11.48
CA GLY A 210 -27.06 -18.46 12.40
C GLY A 210 -26.29 -17.24 11.91
N ALA A 211 -26.46 -16.78 10.67
CA ALA A 211 -25.81 -15.58 10.13
C ALA A 211 -26.03 -14.33 11.01
N ALA A 212 -27.23 -14.20 11.60
CA ALA A 212 -27.57 -13.07 12.48
C ALA A 212 -26.65 -12.98 13.71
N GLN A 213 -26.26 -14.11 14.30
CA GLN A 213 -25.32 -14.13 15.44
C GLN A 213 -23.93 -13.66 15.02
N GLY A 214 -23.46 -14.09 13.84
CA GLY A 214 -22.20 -13.64 13.27
C GLY A 214 -22.20 -12.13 12.99
N ILE A 215 -23.27 -11.61 12.40
CA ILE A 215 -23.44 -10.18 12.14
C ILE A 215 -23.52 -9.38 13.46
N GLN A 216 -24.19 -9.91 14.46
CA GLN A 216 -24.24 -9.28 15.78
C GLN A 216 -22.84 -9.20 16.41
N PHE A 217 -22.06 -10.27 16.38
CA PHE A 217 -20.68 -10.26 16.84
C PHE A 217 -19.81 -9.25 16.06
N TYR A 218 -20.01 -9.15 14.75
CA TYR A 218 -19.29 -8.21 13.90
C TYR A 218 -19.60 -6.75 14.19
N LEU A 219 -20.84 -6.42 14.49
CA LEU A 219 -21.29 -5.03 14.71
C LEU A 219 -21.28 -4.61 16.17
N TYR A 220 -21.47 -5.54 17.11
CA TYR A 220 -21.57 -5.19 18.53
C TYR A 220 -20.18 -4.91 19.13
N PRO A 221 -19.90 -3.67 19.59
CA PRO A 221 -18.58 -3.29 20.05
C PRO A 221 -18.32 -3.77 21.49
N ASN A 222 -17.30 -4.57 21.68
CA ASN A 222 -16.75 -4.83 23.01
C ASN A 222 -15.76 -3.72 23.38
N LEU A 223 -16.25 -2.65 24.01
CA LEU A 223 -15.46 -1.45 24.31
C LEU A 223 -14.26 -1.71 25.24
N THR A 224 -14.25 -2.81 26.00
CA THR A 224 -13.11 -3.16 26.86
C THR A 224 -11.86 -3.44 26.05
N ARG A 225 -11.99 -3.88 24.79
CA ARG A 225 -10.87 -4.13 23.87
C ARG A 225 -10.15 -2.84 23.44
N LEU A 226 -10.77 -1.68 23.55
CA LEU A 226 -10.13 -0.40 23.22
C LEU A 226 -8.99 -0.02 24.17
N TRP A 227 -8.94 -0.63 25.36
CA TRP A 227 -7.81 -0.48 26.28
C TRP A 227 -6.60 -1.32 25.90
N ASP A 228 -6.76 -2.27 24.96
CA ASP A 228 -5.67 -3.08 24.44
C ASP A 228 -4.94 -2.29 23.33
N PRO A 229 -3.67 -1.97 23.54
CA PRO A 229 -2.84 -1.27 22.54
C PRO A 229 -2.73 -1.97 21.20
N GLN A 230 -2.76 -3.30 21.22
CA GLN A 230 -2.65 -4.12 20.04
C GLN A 230 -3.77 -3.84 19.02
N VAL A 231 -4.97 -3.52 19.51
CA VAL A 231 -6.11 -3.16 18.65
C VAL A 231 -5.83 -1.89 17.84
N TRP A 232 -5.22 -0.89 18.47
CA TRP A 232 -4.84 0.37 17.79
C TRP A 232 -3.73 0.15 16.77
N MET A 233 -2.71 -0.63 17.12
CA MET A 233 -1.64 -0.98 16.19
C MET A 233 -2.17 -1.77 15.00
N ASP A 234 -2.97 -2.80 15.23
CA ASP A 234 -3.58 -3.61 14.18
C ASP A 234 -4.48 -2.76 13.26
N ALA A 235 -5.22 -1.79 13.82
CA ALA A 235 -6.05 -0.89 13.03
C ALA A 235 -5.22 0.07 12.17
N GLY A 236 -4.17 0.65 12.74
CA GLY A 236 -3.24 1.52 12.00
C GLY A 236 -2.55 0.77 10.87
N THR A 237 -1.96 -0.38 11.17
CA THR A 237 -1.29 -1.20 10.15
C THR A 237 -2.23 -1.71 9.08
N GLN A 238 -3.49 -2.00 9.42
CA GLN A 238 -4.51 -2.38 8.44
C GLN A 238 -4.81 -1.24 7.46
N ILE A 239 -4.92 0.00 7.93
CA ILE A 239 -5.12 1.16 7.05
C ILE A 239 -3.92 1.33 6.12
N PHE A 240 -2.70 1.38 6.65
CA PHE A 240 -1.50 1.57 5.82
C PHE A 240 -1.34 0.45 4.78
N PHE A 241 -1.54 -0.79 5.17
CA PHE A 241 -1.45 -1.95 4.27
C PHE A 241 -2.57 -1.96 3.21
N SER A 242 -3.84 -1.78 3.64
CA SER A 242 -4.99 -1.87 2.73
C SER A 242 -5.05 -0.72 1.72
N PHE A 243 -4.49 0.43 2.05
CA PHE A 243 -4.42 1.58 1.16
C PHE A 243 -3.10 1.66 0.37
N ALA A 244 -2.20 0.70 0.57
CA ALA A 244 -0.87 0.65 -0.06
C ALA A 244 -0.07 1.97 0.10
N ILE A 245 -0.28 2.69 1.23
CA ILE A 245 0.44 3.93 1.55
C ILE A 245 1.81 3.63 2.14
N CYS A 246 2.75 4.55 1.94
CA CYS A 246 4.16 4.43 2.33
C CYS A 246 4.94 3.32 1.60
N LEU A 247 4.38 2.77 0.52
CA LEU A 247 5.02 1.80 -0.36
C LEU A 247 5.49 2.41 -1.70
N GLY A 248 5.18 3.69 -1.94
CA GLY A 248 5.49 4.38 -3.19
C GLY A 248 4.62 3.98 -4.39
N CYS A 249 3.71 3.03 -4.24
CA CYS A 249 2.80 2.57 -5.30
C CYS A 249 1.87 3.69 -5.78
N LEU A 250 1.26 4.42 -4.85
CA LEU A 250 0.35 5.52 -5.16
C LEU A 250 1.06 6.68 -5.85
N THR A 251 2.28 6.98 -5.43
CA THR A 251 3.14 7.99 -6.07
C THR A 251 3.47 7.59 -7.51
N ALA A 252 3.82 6.32 -7.73
CA ALA A 252 4.08 5.80 -9.08
C ALA A 252 2.83 5.86 -9.96
N LEU A 253 1.67 5.41 -9.49
CA LEU A 253 0.42 5.44 -10.24
C LEU A 253 -0.05 6.88 -10.50
N GLY A 254 0.05 7.76 -9.51
CA GLY A 254 -0.28 9.19 -9.62
C GLY A 254 0.60 9.91 -10.65
N SER A 255 1.86 9.50 -10.78
CA SER A 255 2.81 10.11 -11.71
C SER A 255 2.48 9.92 -13.19
N TYR A 256 1.61 8.99 -13.54
CA TYR A 256 1.09 8.78 -14.90
C TYR A 256 -0.17 9.59 -15.20
N ASN A 257 -0.72 10.30 -14.20
CA ASN A 257 -1.87 11.18 -14.39
C ASN A 257 -1.49 12.44 -15.19
N LYS A 258 -2.49 12.98 -15.88
CA LYS A 258 -2.37 14.33 -16.47
C LYS A 258 -2.36 15.37 -15.35
N TYR A 259 -1.58 16.44 -15.49
CA TYR A 259 -1.40 17.49 -14.48
C TYR A 259 -2.72 18.04 -13.92
N HIS A 260 -3.71 18.31 -14.76
CA HIS A 260 -5.01 18.88 -14.37
C HIS A 260 -6.08 17.82 -13.99
N ASN A 261 -5.67 16.58 -13.66
CA ASN A 261 -6.62 15.61 -13.13
C ASN A 261 -7.06 15.98 -11.71
N ASN A 262 -8.32 15.75 -11.37
CA ASN A 262 -8.84 16.01 -10.02
C ASN A 262 -8.49 14.84 -9.07
N CYS A 263 -7.24 14.82 -8.59
CA CYS A 263 -6.76 13.79 -7.68
C CYS A 263 -7.51 13.80 -6.33
N TYR A 264 -7.95 14.96 -5.84
CA TYR A 264 -8.67 15.07 -4.57
C TYR A 264 -9.98 14.28 -4.56
N ARG A 265 -10.83 14.48 -5.59
CA ARG A 265 -12.09 13.75 -5.72
C ARG A 265 -11.87 12.26 -5.93
N ASP A 266 -10.87 11.90 -6.72
CA ASP A 266 -10.55 10.51 -7.02
C ASP A 266 -10.05 9.78 -5.77
N CYS A 267 -9.15 10.40 -4.99
CA CYS A 267 -8.64 9.84 -3.75
C CYS A 267 -9.75 9.62 -2.72
N ILE A 268 -10.63 10.61 -2.49
CA ILE A 268 -11.74 10.44 -1.55
C ILE A 268 -12.66 9.30 -1.98
N ALA A 269 -13.05 9.25 -3.26
CA ALA A 269 -13.91 8.20 -3.77
C ALA A 269 -13.29 6.81 -3.60
N LEU A 270 -11.98 6.67 -3.91
CA LEU A 270 -11.24 5.42 -3.75
C LEU A 270 -11.09 5.00 -2.29
N CYS A 271 -10.84 5.95 -1.38
CA CYS A 271 -10.75 5.66 0.05
C CYS A 271 -12.07 5.11 0.61
N PHE A 272 -13.20 5.74 0.24
CA PHE A 272 -14.52 5.22 0.65
C PHE A 272 -14.85 3.89 -0.02
N LEU A 273 -14.48 3.70 -1.27
CA LEU A 273 -14.66 2.43 -1.99
C LEU A 273 -13.87 1.31 -1.29
N ASN A 274 -12.61 1.55 -0.95
CA ASN A 274 -11.76 0.59 -0.26
C ASN A 274 -12.33 0.18 1.11
N SER A 275 -12.62 1.15 1.98
CA SER A 275 -13.18 0.88 3.30
C SER A 275 -14.58 0.25 3.22
N GLY A 276 -15.41 0.69 2.28
CA GLY A 276 -16.73 0.10 2.03
C GLY A 276 -16.63 -1.36 1.59
N THR A 277 -15.67 -1.70 0.74
CA THR A 277 -15.41 -3.09 0.32
C THR A 277 -14.98 -3.96 1.49
N SER A 278 -14.07 -3.47 2.36
CA SER A 278 -13.67 -4.17 3.59
C SER A 278 -14.86 -4.43 4.51
N PHE A 279 -15.72 -3.43 4.68
CA PHE A 279 -16.91 -3.54 5.51
C PHE A 279 -17.90 -4.58 4.98
N VAL A 280 -18.14 -4.58 3.67
CA VAL A 280 -19.01 -5.58 3.00
C VAL A 280 -18.42 -6.98 3.08
N ALA A 281 -17.11 -7.14 2.87
CA ALA A 281 -16.40 -8.41 3.01
C ALA A 281 -16.53 -8.97 4.44
N GLY A 282 -16.50 -8.10 5.45
CA GLY A 282 -16.75 -8.46 6.84
C GLY A 282 -18.12 -9.09 7.03
N PHE A 283 -19.19 -8.52 6.49
CA PHE A 283 -20.53 -9.13 6.55
C PHE A 283 -20.55 -10.53 5.95
N ALA A 284 -19.90 -10.73 4.80
CA ALA A 284 -19.86 -12.04 4.16
C ALA A 284 -19.18 -13.09 5.05
N ILE A 285 -17.98 -12.77 5.58
CA ILE A 285 -17.24 -13.71 6.44
C ILE A 285 -17.95 -13.97 7.77
N PHE A 286 -18.37 -12.92 8.49
CA PHE A 286 -18.97 -13.10 9.81
C PHE A 286 -20.33 -13.80 9.75
N SER A 287 -21.09 -13.63 8.68
CA SER A 287 -22.30 -14.43 8.44
C SER A 287 -21.98 -15.92 8.37
N VAL A 288 -20.91 -16.30 7.68
CA VAL A 288 -20.44 -17.68 7.60
C VAL A 288 -19.91 -18.20 8.92
N LEU A 289 -19.15 -17.38 9.66
CA LEU A 289 -18.68 -17.75 11.00
C LEU A 289 -19.84 -17.97 11.97
N GLY A 290 -20.89 -17.14 11.89
CA GLY A 290 -22.12 -17.33 12.68
C GLY A 290 -22.81 -18.67 12.36
N PHE A 291 -22.88 -19.03 11.08
CA PHE A 291 -23.38 -20.34 10.66
C PHE A 291 -22.50 -21.49 11.19
N MET A 292 -21.17 -21.39 11.06
CA MET A 292 -20.24 -22.40 11.59
C MET A 292 -20.34 -22.55 13.11
N SER A 293 -20.53 -21.44 13.83
CA SER A 293 -20.77 -21.43 15.28
C SER A 293 -22.04 -22.20 15.64
N GLN A 294 -23.11 -21.98 14.91
CA GLN A 294 -24.37 -22.70 15.13
C GLN A 294 -24.25 -24.20 14.78
N GLU A 295 -23.54 -24.54 13.70
CA GLU A 295 -23.34 -25.94 13.30
C GLU A 295 -22.46 -26.72 14.28
N GLN A 296 -21.42 -26.09 14.80
CA GLN A 296 -20.45 -26.73 15.71
C GLN A 296 -20.83 -26.62 17.19
N GLY A 297 -21.78 -25.75 17.54
CA GLY A 297 -22.20 -25.52 18.93
C GLY A 297 -21.15 -24.83 19.80
N VAL A 298 -20.15 -24.15 19.20
CA VAL A 298 -19.10 -23.41 19.90
C VAL A 298 -19.26 -21.91 19.71
N PRO A 299 -18.80 -21.08 20.66
CA PRO A 299 -18.89 -19.61 20.53
C PRO A 299 -18.10 -19.12 19.33
N ILE A 300 -18.56 -18.05 18.67
CA ILE A 300 -17.96 -17.51 17.44
C ILE A 300 -16.46 -17.20 17.63
N SER A 301 -16.04 -16.79 18.82
CA SER A 301 -14.64 -16.49 19.15
C SER A 301 -13.69 -17.70 19.07
N GLU A 302 -14.23 -18.91 19.02
CA GLU A 302 -13.48 -20.18 19.03
C GLU A 302 -13.70 -21.04 17.78
N VAL A 303 -14.60 -20.61 16.90
CA VAL A 303 -15.00 -21.37 15.68
C VAL A 303 -13.86 -21.54 14.68
N ALA A 304 -12.97 -20.55 14.60
CA ALA A 304 -11.87 -20.56 13.65
C ALA A 304 -10.60 -19.97 14.28
N GLU A 305 -9.46 -20.42 13.79
CA GLU A 305 -8.17 -19.86 14.20
C GLU A 305 -8.01 -18.44 13.68
N SER A 306 -7.47 -17.55 14.52
CA SER A 306 -7.16 -16.18 14.18
C SER A 306 -5.84 -16.11 13.41
N GLY A 307 -5.90 -16.20 12.09
CA GLY A 307 -4.68 -16.16 11.27
C GLY A 307 -4.96 -15.98 9.79
N PRO A 308 -3.91 -15.97 8.96
CA PRO A 308 -4.02 -15.85 7.51
C PRO A 308 -4.92 -16.92 6.85
N GLY A 309 -5.07 -18.08 7.50
CA GLY A 309 -5.93 -19.17 7.06
C GLY A 309 -7.44 -18.90 7.15
N LEU A 310 -7.88 -17.89 7.90
CA LEU A 310 -9.32 -17.68 8.16
C LEU A 310 -10.16 -17.61 6.87
N ALA A 311 -9.70 -16.88 5.87
CA ALA A 311 -10.44 -16.77 4.61
C ALA A 311 -10.47 -18.09 3.83
N PHE A 312 -9.40 -18.88 3.88
CA PHE A 312 -9.32 -20.20 3.24
C PHE A 312 -10.13 -21.28 3.97
N ILE A 313 -10.54 -21.01 5.20
CA ILE A 313 -11.40 -21.88 6.00
C ILE A 313 -12.88 -21.46 5.87
N ALA A 314 -13.18 -20.17 6.08
CA ALA A 314 -14.55 -19.66 6.13
C ALA A 314 -15.23 -19.62 4.75
N TYR A 315 -14.59 -19.05 3.73
CA TYR A 315 -15.21 -18.92 2.42
C TYR A 315 -15.46 -20.25 1.70
N PRO A 316 -14.55 -21.24 1.67
CA PRO A 316 -14.83 -22.54 1.09
C PRO A 316 -16.02 -23.22 1.76
N ARG A 317 -16.19 -23.07 3.09
CA ARG A 317 -17.34 -23.61 3.80
C ARG A 317 -18.67 -23.02 3.29
N ALA A 318 -18.72 -21.71 3.04
CA ALA A 318 -19.87 -21.04 2.43
C ALA A 318 -20.15 -21.55 1.01
N VAL A 319 -19.09 -21.73 0.23
CA VAL A 319 -19.19 -22.13 -1.19
C VAL A 319 -19.70 -23.57 -1.34
N VAL A 320 -19.32 -24.49 -0.45
CA VAL A 320 -19.79 -25.88 -0.45
C VAL A 320 -21.32 -25.97 -0.31
N MET A 321 -21.95 -24.97 0.31
CA MET A 321 -23.41 -24.94 0.50
C MET A 321 -24.18 -24.32 -0.68
N LEU A 322 -23.49 -23.84 -1.70
CA LEU A 322 -24.12 -23.33 -2.91
C LEU A 322 -24.50 -24.48 -3.85
N PRO A 323 -25.61 -24.38 -4.60
CA PRO A 323 -25.90 -25.31 -5.70
C PRO A 323 -24.76 -25.22 -6.72
N PHE A 324 -24.32 -26.35 -7.26
CA PHE A 324 -23.14 -26.43 -8.13
C PHE A 324 -21.84 -25.96 -7.45
N SER A 325 -21.61 -26.39 -6.20
CA SER A 325 -20.45 -26.00 -5.38
C SER A 325 -19.07 -26.05 -6.08
N PRO A 326 -18.75 -27.03 -6.98
CA PRO A 326 -17.48 -27.02 -7.70
C PRO A 326 -17.29 -25.80 -8.60
N LEU A 327 -18.34 -25.33 -9.27
CA LEU A 327 -18.29 -24.12 -10.10
C LEU A 327 -18.00 -22.88 -9.25
N TRP A 328 -18.71 -22.73 -8.15
CA TRP A 328 -18.53 -21.59 -7.25
C TRP A 328 -17.18 -21.61 -6.55
N ALA A 329 -16.66 -22.81 -6.22
CA ALA A 329 -15.31 -22.95 -5.69
C ALA A 329 -14.26 -22.48 -6.72
N CYS A 330 -14.37 -22.90 -7.98
CA CYS A 330 -13.49 -22.41 -9.04
C CYS A 330 -13.56 -20.88 -9.18
N CYS A 331 -14.77 -20.31 -9.19
CA CYS A 331 -14.97 -18.86 -9.27
C CYS A 331 -14.37 -18.13 -8.06
N PHE A 332 -14.52 -18.67 -6.86
CA PHE A 332 -13.96 -18.10 -5.64
C PHE A 332 -12.42 -18.08 -5.68
N PHE A 333 -11.79 -19.22 -5.96
CA PHE A 333 -10.32 -19.27 -6.03
C PHE A 333 -9.78 -18.43 -7.18
N PHE A 334 -10.50 -18.36 -8.30
CA PHE A 334 -10.16 -17.46 -9.39
C PHE A 334 -10.23 -15.99 -8.97
N MET A 335 -11.26 -15.60 -8.21
CA MET A 335 -11.35 -14.26 -7.60
C MET A 335 -10.13 -13.95 -6.71
N VAL A 336 -9.73 -14.88 -5.83
CA VAL A 336 -8.58 -14.71 -4.92
C VAL A 336 -7.28 -14.52 -5.70
N VAL A 337 -7.10 -15.30 -6.79
CA VAL A 337 -5.94 -15.16 -7.69
C VAL A 337 -5.93 -13.78 -8.34
N LEU A 338 -7.07 -13.29 -8.85
CA LEU A 338 -7.17 -11.97 -9.48
C LEU A 338 -6.84 -10.84 -8.49
N LEU A 339 -7.38 -10.91 -7.26
CA LEU A 339 -7.08 -9.93 -6.20
C LEU A 339 -5.59 -9.87 -5.87
N GLY A 340 -4.92 -11.02 -5.82
CA GLY A 340 -3.47 -11.08 -5.58
C GLY A 340 -2.65 -10.57 -6.75
N LEU A 341 -3.06 -10.90 -7.99
CA LEU A 341 -2.34 -10.48 -9.19
C LEU A 341 -2.41 -8.97 -9.43
N ASP A 342 -3.55 -8.31 -9.14
CA ASP A 342 -3.68 -6.86 -9.31
C ASP A 342 -2.69 -6.10 -8.43
N SER A 343 -2.60 -6.42 -7.15
CA SER A 343 -1.63 -5.82 -6.24
C SER A 343 -0.19 -6.13 -6.67
N GLN A 344 0.08 -7.37 -7.12
CA GLN A 344 1.40 -7.74 -7.64
C GLN A 344 1.80 -6.91 -8.86
N PHE A 345 0.86 -6.67 -9.80
CA PHE A 345 1.14 -5.86 -10.99
C PHE A 345 1.57 -4.45 -10.63
N VAL A 346 0.88 -3.83 -9.70
CA VAL A 346 1.15 -2.45 -9.30
C VAL A 346 2.44 -2.33 -8.50
N CYS A 347 2.71 -3.24 -7.57
CA CYS A 347 3.96 -3.27 -6.82
C CYS A 347 5.18 -3.39 -7.74
N VAL A 348 5.14 -4.33 -8.71
CA VAL A 348 6.25 -4.49 -9.67
C VAL A 348 6.35 -3.29 -10.60
N GLU A 349 5.22 -2.74 -11.08
CA GLU A 349 5.21 -1.54 -11.94
C GLU A 349 5.80 -0.33 -11.21
N SER A 350 5.49 -0.14 -9.91
CA SER A 350 6.03 0.98 -9.12
C SER A 350 7.53 0.85 -8.89
N LEU A 351 8.03 -0.33 -8.58
CA LEU A 351 9.47 -0.60 -8.46
C LEU A 351 10.19 -0.33 -9.78
N VAL A 352 9.66 -0.85 -10.88
CA VAL A 352 10.22 -0.64 -12.24
C VAL A 352 10.19 0.84 -12.60
N THR A 353 9.10 1.54 -12.30
CA THR A 353 8.97 2.98 -12.55
C THR A 353 10.01 3.77 -11.76
N ALA A 354 10.20 3.47 -10.48
CA ALA A 354 11.21 4.10 -9.65
C ALA A 354 12.62 3.91 -10.23
N LEU A 355 12.99 2.69 -10.64
CA LEU A 355 14.29 2.39 -11.24
C LEU A 355 14.48 3.06 -12.62
N VAL A 356 13.45 3.07 -13.47
CA VAL A 356 13.50 3.71 -14.80
C VAL A 356 13.62 5.23 -14.66
N ASP A 357 12.96 5.85 -13.69
CA ASP A 357 13.06 7.28 -13.45
C ASP A 357 14.39 7.68 -12.78
N MET A 358 14.98 6.78 -11.97
CA MET A 358 16.30 6.99 -11.36
C MET A 358 17.42 6.93 -12.40
N TYR A 359 17.34 6.00 -13.37
CA TYR A 359 18.37 5.79 -14.38
C TYR A 359 17.81 5.85 -15.80
N PRO A 360 17.25 7.01 -16.25
CA PRO A 360 16.53 7.12 -17.53
C PRO A 360 17.43 6.83 -18.73
N HIS A 361 18.71 7.19 -18.67
CA HIS A 361 19.69 6.93 -19.73
C HIS A 361 19.94 5.44 -19.99
N ILE A 362 19.72 4.58 -18.97
CA ILE A 362 19.94 3.14 -19.07
C ILE A 362 18.64 2.44 -19.49
N PHE A 363 17.54 2.71 -18.79
CA PHE A 363 16.33 1.89 -18.88
C PHE A 363 15.28 2.40 -19.86
N ARG A 364 15.31 3.68 -20.30
CA ARG A 364 14.39 4.21 -21.33
C ARG A 364 14.82 3.90 -22.78
N LYS A 365 15.81 3.02 -22.97
CA LYS A 365 16.18 2.50 -24.30
C LYS A 365 15.28 1.32 -24.67
N LYS A 366 15.14 1.07 -26.00
CA LYS A 366 14.34 -0.03 -26.53
C LYS A 366 14.70 -1.37 -25.87
N ASN A 367 13.71 -2.12 -25.43
CA ASN A 367 13.77 -3.45 -24.80
C ASN A 367 14.49 -3.52 -23.43
N ARG A 368 15.00 -2.43 -22.87
CA ARG A 368 15.70 -2.48 -21.56
C ARG A 368 14.75 -2.48 -20.39
N ARG A 369 13.59 -1.83 -20.54
CA ARG A 369 12.53 -1.87 -19.53
C ARG A 369 11.97 -3.28 -19.40
N GLU A 370 11.72 -3.96 -20.51
CA GLU A 370 11.23 -5.34 -20.53
C GLU A 370 12.25 -6.30 -19.89
N LEU A 371 13.55 -6.09 -20.14
CA LEU A 371 14.61 -6.87 -19.52
C LEU A 371 14.69 -6.61 -18.00
N LEU A 372 14.48 -5.37 -17.55
CA LEU A 372 14.40 -5.03 -16.14
C LEU A 372 13.23 -5.75 -15.45
N ILE A 373 12.04 -5.72 -16.06
CA ILE A 373 10.86 -6.43 -15.55
C ILE A 373 11.13 -7.93 -15.43
N LEU A 374 11.76 -8.51 -16.45
CA LEU A 374 12.16 -9.93 -16.42
C LEU A 374 13.12 -10.21 -15.27
N GLY A 375 14.14 -9.37 -15.09
CA GLY A 375 15.10 -9.50 -13.98
C GLY A 375 14.42 -9.45 -12.62
N VAL A 376 13.53 -8.48 -12.40
CA VAL A 376 12.74 -8.38 -11.16
C VAL A 376 11.88 -9.62 -10.96
N SER A 377 11.14 -10.05 -11.98
CA SER A 377 10.26 -11.23 -11.90
C SER A 377 11.03 -12.51 -11.55
N VAL A 378 12.18 -12.73 -12.18
CA VAL A 378 13.03 -13.90 -11.92
C VAL A 378 13.60 -13.86 -10.51
N THR A 379 14.13 -12.70 -10.08
CA THR A 379 14.67 -12.55 -8.71
C THR A 379 13.59 -12.79 -7.67
N SER A 380 12.42 -12.16 -7.83
CA SER A 380 11.31 -12.32 -6.89
C SER A 380 10.74 -13.74 -6.88
N PHE A 381 10.76 -14.44 -8.02
CA PHE A 381 10.41 -15.86 -8.06
C PHE A 381 11.33 -16.71 -7.16
N PHE A 382 12.65 -16.54 -7.28
CA PHE A 382 13.61 -17.29 -6.47
C PHE A 382 13.49 -16.95 -4.97
N VAL A 383 13.29 -15.68 -4.63
CA VAL A 383 13.04 -15.28 -3.25
C VAL A 383 11.74 -15.90 -2.73
N GLY A 384 10.69 -15.90 -3.55
CA GLY A 384 9.39 -16.48 -3.20
C GLY A 384 9.43 -18.00 -2.96
N LEU A 385 10.36 -18.74 -3.57
CA LEU A 385 10.50 -20.18 -3.34
C LEU A 385 10.73 -20.53 -1.87
N VAL A 386 11.35 -19.66 -1.10
CA VAL A 386 11.57 -19.86 0.35
C VAL A 386 10.26 -19.93 1.11
N MET A 387 9.28 -19.10 0.72
CA MET A 387 7.96 -19.06 1.35
C MET A 387 7.07 -20.26 0.97
N LEU A 388 7.52 -21.09 0.03
CA LEU A 388 6.79 -22.28 -0.44
C LEU A 388 7.39 -23.60 0.10
N THR A 389 8.25 -23.51 1.09
CA THR A 389 8.75 -24.66 1.85
C THR A 389 7.75 -25.04 2.94
N GLU A 390 7.95 -26.20 3.58
CA GLU A 390 7.09 -26.66 4.69
C GLU A 390 7.11 -25.71 5.89
N GLY A 391 8.23 -25.02 6.16
CA GLY A 391 8.34 -23.92 7.12
C GLY A 391 8.01 -22.53 6.55
N GLY A 392 7.62 -22.44 5.28
CA GLY A 392 7.44 -21.18 4.56
C GLY A 392 6.38 -20.26 5.15
N MET A 393 5.34 -20.81 5.79
CA MET A 393 4.29 -20.02 6.41
C MET A 393 4.78 -19.18 7.60
N TYR A 394 5.75 -19.71 8.36
CA TYR A 394 6.40 -18.94 9.43
C TYR A 394 7.25 -17.80 8.85
N VAL A 395 7.95 -18.06 7.75
CA VAL A 395 8.73 -17.03 7.04
C VAL A 395 7.79 -15.95 6.49
N PHE A 396 6.70 -16.35 5.85
CA PHE A 396 5.70 -15.42 5.32
C PHE A 396 5.14 -14.49 6.41
N GLN A 397 4.74 -15.05 7.56
CA GLN A 397 4.20 -14.25 8.66
C GLN A 397 5.25 -13.29 9.25
N LEU A 398 6.51 -13.67 9.28
CA LEU A 398 7.60 -12.82 9.74
C LEU A 398 7.79 -11.62 8.79
N PHE A 399 7.76 -11.85 7.47
CA PHE A 399 7.82 -10.78 6.48
C PHE A 399 6.58 -9.88 6.54
N ASP A 400 5.36 -10.45 6.65
CA ASP A 400 4.11 -9.68 6.75
C ASP A 400 4.11 -8.78 7.98
N TYR A 401 4.61 -9.26 9.12
CA TYR A 401 4.58 -8.53 10.38
C TYR A 401 5.66 -7.43 10.47
N TYR A 402 6.91 -7.72 10.06
CA TYR A 402 8.04 -6.81 10.26
C TYR A 402 8.40 -5.98 9.03
N ALA A 403 8.33 -6.54 7.81
CA ALA A 403 8.82 -5.87 6.61
C ALA A 403 7.72 -5.09 5.87
N ALA A 404 6.54 -5.71 5.67
CA ALA A 404 5.49 -5.16 4.82
C ALA A 404 4.38 -4.43 5.58
N SER A 405 4.43 -4.41 6.92
CA SER A 405 3.39 -3.81 7.74
C SER A 405 3.94 -3.34 9.11
N GLY A 406 3.06 -2.96 10.01
CA GLY A 406 3.43 -2.68 11.38
C GLY A 406 4.22 -1.39 11.57
N MET A 407 5.27 -1.48 12.38
CA MET A 407 6.06 -0.33 12.82
C MET A 407 6.82 0.37 11.70
N CYS A 408 7.24 -0.37 10.66
CA CYS A 408 7.97 0.18 9.52
C CYS A 408 7.12 1.21 8.77
N LEU A 409 5.88 0.88 8.40
CA LEU A 409 5.00 1.79 7.69
C LEU A 409 4.63 3.03 8.52
N LEU A 410 4.40 2.85 9.84
CA LEU A 410 4.16 3.99 10.75
C LEU A 410 5.36 4.94 10.77
N PHE A 411 6.57 4.40 10.82
CA PHE A 411 7.81 5.21 10.81
C PHE A 411 7.95 5.99 9.50
N VAL A 412 7.77 5.33 8.35
CA VAL A 412 7.82 5.99 7.04
C VAL A 412 6.77 7.09 6.94
N ALA A 413 5.53 6.84 7.38
CA ALA A 413 4.43 7.82 7.37
C ALA A 413 4.74 9.08 8.19
N ILE A 414 5.43 8.94 9.33
CA ILE A 414 5.87 10.08 10.14
C ILE A 414 6.81 10.97 9.31
N PHE A 415 7.85 10.39 8.73
CA PHE A 415 8.84 11.15 7.97
C PHE A 415 8.27 11.72 6.67
N GLU A 416 7.41 10.98 5.99
CA GLU A 416 6.70 11.44 4.79
C GLU A 416 5.82 12.67 5.08
N SER A 417 5.01 12.60 6.14
CA SER A 417 4.19 13.72 6.57
C SER A 417 5.03 14.92 7.00
N LEU A 418 6.10 14.71 7.77
CA LEU A 418 7.02 15.78 8.17
C LEU A 418 7.72 16.41 6.97
N CYS A 419 8.17 15.61 5.99
CA CYS A 419 8.82 16.09 4.79
C CYS A 419 7.91 17.05 4.00
N VAL A 420 6.68 16.66 3.71
CA VAL A 420 5.76 17.49 2.92
C VAL A 420 5.20 18.66 3.73
N ALA A 421 4.81 18.41 4.99
CA ALA A 421 4.12 19.43 5.77
C ALA A 421 5.07 20.49 6.36
N TRP A 422 6.25 20.07 6.85
CA TRP A 422 7.16 20.94 7.59
C TRP A 422 8.35 21.40 6.75
N VAL A 423 8.99 20.50 5.99
CA VAL A 423 10.17 20.82 5.19
C VAL A 423 9.78 21.52 3.88
N TYR A 424 8.91 20.91 3.07
CA TYR A 424 8.42 21.52 1.84
C TYR A 424 7.44 22.67 2.13
N GLY A 425 6.59 22.50 3.13
CA GLY A 425 5.58 23.43 3.58
C GLY A 425 4.18 23.06 3.09
N ALA A 426 3.30 22.69 4.04
CA ALA A 426 1.91 22.29 3.75
C ALA A 426 1.13 23.36 2.98
N GLY A 427 1.39 24.66 3.23
CA GLY A 427 0.76 25.75 2.49
C GLY A 427 1.15 25.78 1.02
N ARG A 428 2.44 25.57 0.73
CA ARG A 428 2.97 25.51 -0.65
C ARG A 428 2.39 24.29 -1.38
N PHE A 429 2.37 23.14 -0.73
CA PHE A 429 1.82 21.93 -1.33
C PHE A 429 0.31 22.07 -1.61
N TYR A 430 -0.44 22.75 -0.72
CA TYR A 430 -1.84 23.08 -0.93
C TYR A 430 -2.07 23.99 -2.14
N ASN A 431 -1.22 25.00 -2.33
CA ASN A 431 -1.27 25.87 -3.51
C ASN A 431 -0.96 25.09 -4.79
N ASN A 432 -0.04 24.12 -4.74
CA ASN A 432 0.26 23.24 -5.86
C ASN A 432 -0.95 22.35 -6.21
N ILE A 433 -1.65 21.82 -5.20
CA ILE A 433 -2.89 21.06 -5.44
C ILE A 433 -3.98 21.96 -6.02
N GLU A 434 -4.16 23.17 -5.50
CA GLU A 434 -5.09 24.17 -6.03
C GLU A 434 -4.79 24.49 -7.50
N ASP A 435 -3.53 24.64 -7.88
CA ASP A 435 -3.11 24.83 -9.29
C ASP A 435 -3.45 23.63 -10.18
N MET A 436 -3.31 22.41 -9.65
CA MET A 436 -3.64 21.18 -10.39
C MET A 436 -5.15 20.97 -10.58
N ILE A 437 -5.97 21.22 -9.53
CA ILE A 437 -7.39 20.85 -9.53
C ILE A 437 -8.34 22.04 -9.72
N GLY A 438 -7.83 23.27 -9.59
CA GLY A 438 -8.58 24.51 -9.80
C GLY A 438 -9.38 25.02 -8.59
N TYR A 439 -9.34 24.34 -7.43
CA TYR A 439 -9.96 24.75 -6.18
C TYR A 439 -9.20 24.23 -4.97
N ARG A 440 -9.40 24.81 -3.79
CA ARG A 440 -8.77 24.37 -2.55
C ARG A 440 -9.46 23.15 -1.97
N PRO A 441 -8.71 22.07 -1.62
CA PRO A 441 -9.24 20.97 -0.84
C PRO A 441 -9.70 21.41 0.55
N TRP A 442 -10.41 20.54 1.26
CA TRP A 442 -10.89 20.83 2.61
C TRP A 442 -9.72 21.09 3.57
N PRO A 443 -9.71 22.20 4.35
CA PRO A 443 -8.57 22.62 5.18
C PRO A 443 -8.13 21.59 6.22
N LEU A 444 -9.05 20.73 6.67
CA LEU A 444 -8.75 19.69 7.65
C LEU A 444 -7.57 18.81 7.22
N ILE A 445 -7.46 18.49 5.92
CA ILE A 445 -6.37 17.63 5.40
C ILE A 445 -5.00 18.27 5.65
N LYS A 446 -4.91 19.60 5.50
CA LYS A 446 -3.69 20.35 5.81
C LYS A 446 -3.28 20.18 7.29
N TYR A 447 -4.24 20.29 8.20
CA TYR A 447 -3.98 20.09 9.64
C TYR A 447 -3.68 18.63 9.97
N CYS A 448 -4.26 17.68 9.23
CA CYS A 448 -3.88 16.27 9.36
C CYS A 448 -2.39 16.10 9.03
N TRP A 449 -1.91 16.61 7.91
CA TRP A 449 -0.49 16.50 7.55
C TRP A 449 0.45 17.22 8.52
N LEU A 450 0.04 18.40 9.06
CA LEU A 450 0.88 19.17 9.97
C LEU A 450 0.98 18.54 11.36
N PHE A 451 -0.12 18.04 11.91
CA PHE A 451 -0.20 17.68 13.32
C PHE A 451 -0.78 16.28 13.57
N LEU A 452 -1.97 15.98 13.01
CA LEU A 452 -2.71 14.78 13.38
C LEU A 452 -2.00 13.50 12.92
N THR A 453 -1.62 13.41 11.65
CA THR A 453 -0.96 12.22 11.10
C THR A 453 0.39 11.95 11.81
N PRO A 454 1.34 12.92 11.91
CA PRO A 454 2.58 12.70 12.64
C PRO A 454 2.35 12.34 14.11
N ALA A 455 1.40 13.00 14.78
CA ALA A 455 1.12 12.76 16.21
C ALA A 455 0.53 11.36 16.43
N VAL A 456 -0.49 10.98 15.66
CA VAL A 456 -1.15 9.67 15.79
C VAL A 456 -0.17 8.54 15.43
N CYS A 457 0.59 8.67 14.32
CA CYS A 457 1.58 7.67 13.92
C CYS A 457 2.71 7.56 14.95
N THR A 458 3.23 8.69 15.46
CA THR A 458 4.29 8.68 16.50
C THR A 458 3.78 8.07 17.80
N ALA A 459 2.59 8.45 18.25
CA ALA A 459 2.01 7.88 19.47
C ALA A 459 1.82 6.36 19.36
N THR A 460 1.28 5.89 18.24
CA THR A 460 1.07 4.46 17.99
C THR A 460 2.40 3.72 17.85
N PHE A 461 3.39 4.32 17.17
CA PHE A 461 4.73 3.75 17.03
C PHE A 461 5.43 3.60 18.40
N LEU A 462 5.47 4.65 19.20
CA LEU A 462 6.08 4.61 20.54
C LEU A 462 5.35 3.63 21.45
N PHE A 463 4.04 3.60 21.37
CA PHE A 463 3.23 2.70 22.16
C PHE A 463 3.47 1.23 21.79
N SER A 464 3.60 0.95 20.48
CA SER A 464 3.98 -0.37 19.96
C SER A 464 5.36 -0.82 20.42
N LEU A 465 6.33 0.11 20.55
CA LEU A 465 7.66 -0.20 21.09
C LEU A 465 7.63 -0.50 22.60
N ILE A 466 6.86 0.27 23.38
CA ILE A 466 6.76 0.09 24.84
C ILE A 466 6.05 -1.21 25.20
N LYS A 467 5.02 -1.57 24.45
CA LYS A 467 4.18 -2.77 24.66
C LYS A 467 4.51 -3.90 23.66
N TYR A 468 5.74 -3.91 23.18
CA TYR A 468 6.19 -4.96 22.26
C TYR A 468 5.98 -6.36 22.86
N THR A 469 5.30 -7.21 22.11
CA THR A 469 5.14 -8.64 22.40
C THR A 469 5.77 -9.45 21.28
N PRO A 470 6.56 -10.48 21.58
CA PRO A 470 7.13 -11.34 20.55
C PRO A 470 6.06 -11.91 19.62
N LEU A 471 6.41 -12.06 18.36
CA LEU A 471 5.49 -12.61 17.36
C LEU A 471 5.14 -14.07 17.70
N THR A 472 3.87 -14.42 17.58
CA THR A 472 3.40 -15.81 17.76
C THR A 472 2.55 -16.23 16.57
N TYR A 473 2.74 -17.47 16.10
CA TYR A 473 1.91 -18.05 15.06
C TYR A 473 0.75 -18.84 15.68
N ASN A 474 -0.49 -18.53 15.28
CA ASN A 474 -1.74 -19.15 15.76
C ASN A 474 -1.86 -19.24 17.31
N LYS A 475 -1.20 -18.34 18.05
CA LYS A 475 -1.11 -18.36 19.53
C LYS A 475 -0.48 -19.65 20.12
N LYS A 476 0.04 -20.53 19.28
CA LYS A 476 0.64 -21.82 19.67
C LYS A 476 2.16 -21.83 19.55
N TYR A 477 2.70 -21.27 18.48
CA TYR A 477 4.14 -21.25 18.21
C TYR A 477 4.75 -19.89 18.52
N THR A 478 5.78 -19.85 19.36
CA THR A 478 6.62 -18.67 19.64
C THR A 478 7.88 -18.71 18.83
N TYR A 479 8.22 -17.61 18.16
CA TYR A 479 9.45 -17.53 17.37
C TYR A 479 10.68 -17.60 18.25
N PRO A 480 11.77 -18.27 17.82
CA PRO A 480 13.04 -18.24 18.52
C PRO A 480 13.64 -16.82 18.46
N TRP A 481 14.51 -16.48 19.41
CA TRP A 481 15.12 -15.14 19.52
C TRP A 481 15.79 -14.66 18.23
N TRP A 482 16.39 -15.56 17.44
CA TRP A 482 17.00 -15.20 16.15
C TRP A 482 15.95 -14.91 15.07
N GLY A 483 14.75 -15.49 15.16
CA GLY A 483 13.63 -15.18 14.28
C GLY A 483 13.13 -13.75 14.52
N ASP A 484 12.96 -13.36 15.78
CA ASP A 484 12.64 -11.97 16.14
C ASP A 484 13.76 -11.01 15.72
N ALA A 485 15.02 -11.39 15.91
CA ALA A 485 16.17 -10.59 15.48
C ALA A 485 16.19 -10.40 13.96
N LEU A 486 15.87 -11.43 13.17
CA LEU A 486 15.73 -11.33 11.72
C LEU A 486 14.57 -10.40 11.33
N GLY A 487 13.43 -10.50 12.02
CA GLY A 487 12.30 -9.60 11.83
C GLY A 487 12.68 -8.13 12.08
N TRP A 488 13.35 -7.85 13.19
CA TRP A 488 13.85 -6.51 13.49
C TRP A 488 14.90 -6.03 12.49
N PHE A 489 15.77 -6.91 12.00
CA PHE A 489 16.71 -6.56 10.94
C PHE A 489 15.98 -6.14 9.65
N LEU A 490 14.92 -6.85 9.26
CA LEU A 490 14.10 -6.50 8.10
C LEU A 490 13.41 -5.14 8.30
N ALA A 491 12.80 -4.88 9.46
CA ALA A 491 12.17 -3.61 9.77
C ALA A 491 13.19 -2.45 9.76
N LEU A 492 14.33 -2.64 10.44
CA LEU A 492 15.37 -1.62 10.54
C LEU A 492 16.07 -1.36 9.19
N SER A 493 16.13 -2.33 8.29
CA SER A 493 16.76 -2.16 6.97
C SER A 493 16.14 -1.03 6.16
N SER A 494 14.81 -0.87 6.22
CA SER A 494 14.10 0.24 5.59
C SER A 494 14.11 1.51 6.45
N MET A 495 13.88 1.38 7.77
CA MET A 495 13.80 2.54 8.67
C MET A 495 15.12 3.31 8.76
N VAL A 496 16.26 2.60 8.80
CA VAL A 496 17.60 3.22 8.91
C VAL A 496 18.00 3.93 7.61
N CYS A 497 17.46 3.56 6.46
CA CYS A 497 17.79 4.20 5.18
C CYS A 497 17.49 5.70 5.18
N ILE A 498 16.37 6.12 5.77
CA ILE A 498 15.96 7.55 5.82
C ILE A 498 17.00 8.40 6.58
N PRO A 499 17.32 8.14 7.86
CA PRO A 499 18.32 8.93 8.56
C PRO A 499 19.74 8.74 7.97
N ALA A 500 20.11 7.53 7.55
CA ALA A 500 21.42 7.29 6.95
C ALA A 500 21.65 8.12 5.69
N TRP A 501 20.66 8.18 4.80
CA TRP A 501 20.72 9.01 3.59
C TRP A 501 20.79 10.50 3.93
N SER A 502 20.00 10.96 4.91
CA SER A 502 20.04 12.33 5.38
C SER A 502 21.43 12.72 5.91
N PHE A 503 22.04 11.86 6.73
CA PHE A 503 23.40 12.07 7.22
C PHE A 503 24.44 12.03 6.09
N TYR A 504 24.30 11.10 5.13
CA TYR A 504 25.18 11.03 3.96
C TYR A 504 25.11 12.32 3.14
N LYS A 505 23.91 12.82 2.82
CA LYS A 505 23.73 14.08 2.07
C LYS A 505 24.29 15.29 2.83
N LEU A 506 24.02 15.39 4.14
CA LEU A 506 24.59 16.44 4.97
C LEU A 506 26.13 16.38 5.04
N GLY A 507 26.71 15.18 5.00
CA GLY A 507 28.15 14.99 5.01
C GLY A 507 28.85 15.30 3.68
N THR A 508 28.16 15.08 2.54
CA THR A 508 28.75 15.28 1.21
C THR A 508 28.72 16.73 0.72
N LEU A 509 27.81 17.55 1.22
CA LEU A 509 27.71 18.97 0.86
C LEU A 509 28.82 19.79 1.54
N LYS A 510 29.29 20.82 0.83
CA LYS A 510 30.29 21.78 1.34
C LYS A 510 29.59 23.01 1.94
N GLY A 511 30.10 23.54 3.03
CA GLY A 511 29.58 24.72 3.73
C GLY A 511 29.29 24.48 5.20
N SER A 512 28.76 25.48 5.91
CA SER A 512 28.32 25.35 7.30
C SER A 512 27.09 24.43 7.39
N LEU A 513 26.84 23.83 8.55
CA LEU A 513 25.69 22.92 8.75
C LEU A 513 24.35 23.60 8.38
N LYS A 514 24.21 24.89 8.73
CA LYS A 514 23.01 25.69 8.41
C LYS A 514 22.84 25.90 6.90
N GLU A 515 23.90 26.16 6.16
CA GLU A 515 23.88 26.29 4.71
C GLU A 515 23.55 24.96 4.01
N ARG A 516 24.13 23.86 4.49
CA ARG A 516 23.84 22.50 3.96
C ARG A 516 22.37 22.12 4.14
N ILE A 517 21.80 22.36 5.33
CA ILE A 517 20.39 22.15 5.59
C ILE A 517 19.54 23.03 4.69
N GLY A 518 19.87 24.34 4.56
CA GLY A 518 19.16 25.26 3.68
C GLY A 518 19.16 24.81 2.22
N GLN A 519 20.28 24.31 1.70
CA GLN A 519 20.37 23.76 0.33
C GLN A 519 19.52 22.49 0.15
N LEU A 520 19.48 21.61 1.16
CA LEU A 520 18.69 20.38 1.10
C LEU A 520 17.18 20.60 1.30
N MET A 521 16.78 21.74 1.87
CA MET A 521 15.37 22.11 2.04
C MET A 521 14.81 22.89 0.84
N CYS A 522 15.65 23.30 -0.11
CA CYS A 522 15.19 23.97 -1.32
C CYS A 522 14.66 22.94 -2.33
N PRO A 523 13.41 23.09 -2.80
CA PRO A 523 12.86 22.26 -3.87
C PRO A 523 13.63 22.45 -5.18
N ALA A 524 13.54 21.47 -6.07
CA ALA A 524 14.18 21.54 -7.39
C ALA A 524 13.52 22.64 -8.26
N GLU A 525 14.33 23.37 -9.01
CA GLU A 525 13.90 24.49 -9.86
C GLU A 525 13.00 24.07 -11.05
N ASP A 526 13.02 22.78 -11.42
CA ASP A 526 12.25 22.20 -12.53
C ASP A 526 10.81 21.81 -12.14
N LEU A 527 10.36 22.14 -10.92
CA LEU A 527 8.99 21.88 -10.50
C LEU A 527 7.97 22.78 -11.20
N PRO A 528 6.79 22.25 -11.60
CA PRO A 528 5.71 23.06 -12.12
C PRO A 528 5.29 24.15 -11.10
N GLY A 529 5.10 25.38 -11.54
CA GLY A 529 4.68 26.50 -10.68
C GLY A 529 5.82 27.22 -9.93
N TRP A 530 7.07 26.72 -9.92
CA TRP A 530 8.19 27.41 -9.28
C TRP A 530 8.44 28.80 -9.89
N ASN A 531 8.33 28.92 -11.21
CA ASN A 531 8.54 30.18 -11.94
C ASN A 531 7.37 31.16 -11.85
N ARG A 532 6.23 30.83 -11.24
CA ARG A 532 5.08 31.71 -11.06
C ARG A 532 5.08 32.48 -9.74
N ALA A 533 5.89 32.10 -8.78
CA ALA A 533 5.88 32.66 -7.44
C ALA A 533 6.73 33.93 -7.27
N GLU A 534 7.41 34.43 -8.33
CA GLU A 534 8.17 35.68 -8.24
C GLU A 534 7.94 36.63 -9.42
N PRO A 535 7.26 37.80 -9.19
CA PRO A 535 7.64 39.01 -9.83
C PRO A 535 8.77 39.66 -9.02
N SER A 536 10.00 39.57 -9.57
CA SER A 536 11.15 40.45 -9.27
C SER A 536 11.48 40.78 -7.79
N ALA A 537 12.31 39.95 -7.15
CA ALA A 537 13.28 40.40 -6.15
C ALA A 537 14.60 39.66 -6.33
N PRO A 538 15.75 40.32 -6.23
CA PRO A 538 17.04 39.67 -6.44
C PRO A 538 17.30 38.63 -5.35
N ALA A 539 17.87 37.49 -5.76
CA ALA A 539 18.21 36.36 -4.91
C ALA A 539 19.11 36.79 -3.72
N THR A 540 18.50 37.05 -2.60
CA THR A 540 19.16 37.10 -1.30
C THR A 540 18.79 35.87 -0.49
N PRO A 541 19.71 35.21 0.21
CA PRO A 541 19.46 33.98 0.97
C PRO A 541 18.70 34.26 2.29
N ARG A 542 17.62 35.08 2.23
CA ARG A 542 16.87 35.48 3.43
C ARG A 542 15.60 34.71 3.70
N THR A 543 15.11 33.87 2.78
CA THR A 543 13.78 33.24 2.92
C THR A 543 13.77 32.05 3.90
N SER A 544 14.92 31.43 4.19
CA SER A 544 15.00 30.37 5.20
C SER A 544 14.97 30.85 6.64
N LEU A 545 15.20 32.17 6.88
CA LEU A 545 15.15 32.74 8.22
C LEU A 545 13.72 33.14 8.67
N LEU A 546 12.82 33.40 7.71
CA LEU A 546 11.45 33.81 8.02
C LEU A 546 10.57 32.67 8.54
N ILE A 547 10.88 31.42 8.16
CA ILE A 547 10.14 30.25 8.69
C ILE A 547 10.43 30.02 10.17
N LEU A 548 11.66 30.29 10.62
CA LEU A 548 12.02 30.20 12.03
C LEU A 548 11.49 31.38 12.87
N THR A 549 11.36 32.57 12.27
CA THR A 549 10.82 33.75 12.96
C THR A 549 9.29 33.77 13.02
N GLU A 550 8.56 33.15 12.07
CA GLU A 550 7.12 32.97 12.20
C GLU A 550 6.74 31.94 13.27
N LEU A 551 7.63 30.97 13.57
CA LEU A 551 7.45 30.05 14.71
C LEU A 551 7.69 30.75 16.07
N GLU A 552 8.53 31.78 16.13
CA GLU A 552 8.75 32.57 17.36
C GLU A 552 7.69 33.64 17.60
N SER A 553 6.90 34.04 16.59
CA SER A 553 5.84 35.04 16.74
C SER A 553 4.44 34.46 17.05
N HIS A 554 4.30 33.15 17.13
CA HIS A 554 3.04 32.45 17.46
C HIS A 554 3.16 31.50 18.67
N CYS A 555 4.20 31.68 19.52
CA CYS A 555 4.25 31.14 20.88
C CYS A 555 3.85 32.20 21.90
#